data_ae81b6e7d3bbd4b7f18d2c7d370b28cc
#
_entry.id   ae81b6e7d3bbd4b7f18d2c7d370b28cc
#
_cell.length_a   1.000
_cell.length_b   1.000
_cell.length_c   1.000
_cell.angle_alpha   90.00
_cell.angle_beta   90.00
_cell.angle_gamma   90.00
#
_symmetry.space_group_name_H-M   'P 1'
#
loop_
_entity.id
_entity.type
_entity.pdbx_description
1 polymer ?
#
loop_
_entity_poly.entity_id
_entity_poly.type
_entity_poly.pdbx_seq_one_letter_code
_entity_poly.pdbx_strand_id
1 'polypeptide(L)'
;ALGTGADGQPVYLRDIWPSSAEINDVVAKMVRPEDYKHTYDTIFDGDEAWQKLEAPTGQIYDWDKKSTYIQEAPFFQNISEHAPEPQDIKGAKVLLQLGDMVTTDHISPAGKFQPEHPAGRYLVENGVEKKDFNSYGSRRGNHEVMMRGTFANVRIKNKLASKEGGWTTYQPSGEEMTIFDASMK
;
A
#
# COMPACT_ATOMS: atom_id res chain seq x y z
N ALA A 1 -25.09 32.06 -6.12
CA ALA A 1 -25.91 32.10 -4.92
C ALA A 1 -26.12 30.69 -4.37
N LEU A 2 -26.15 30.54 -3.06
CA LEU A 2 -26.45 29.28 -2.38
C LEU A 2 -27.95 29.04 -2.26
N GLY A 3 -28.73 30.11 -2.27
CA GLY A 3 -30.17 30.09 -2.14
C GLY A 3 -30.74 31.52 -2.10
N THR A 4 -32.00 31.64 -1.67
CA THR A 4 -32.69 32.91 -1.47
C THR A 4 -33.00 33.09 -0.01
N GLY A 5 -32.67 34.22 0.56
CA GLY A 5 -32.98 34.60 1.93
C GLY A 5 -34.48 34.86 2.17
N ALA A 6 -34.88 34.99 3.42
CA ALA A 6 -36.25 35.31 3.78
C ALA A 6 -36.73 36.69 3.27
N ASP A 7 -35.79 37.54 2.93
CA ASP A 7 -36.00 38.88 2.33
C ASP A 7 -36.09 38.83 0.79
N GLY A 8 -36.02 37.65 0.18
CA GLY A 8 -36.06 37.45 -1.25
C GLY A 8 -34.72 37.72 -1.98
N GLN A 9 -33.66 38.05 -1.27
CA GLN A 9 -32.35 38.34 -1.86
C GLN A 9 -31.50 37.07 -1.99
N PRO A 10 -30.60 36.99 -3.00
CA PRO A 10 -29.69 35.88 -3.15
C PRO A 10 -28.66 35.84 -1.99
N VAL A 11 -28.51 34.66 -1.37
CA VAL A 11 -27.54 34.38 -0.31
C VAL A 11 -26.28 33.77 -0.93
N TYR A 12 -25.13 34.30 -0.58
CA TYR A 12 -23.81 33.80 -1.00
C TYR A 12 -23.05 33.23 0.19
N LEU A 13 -21.99 32.45 -0.07
CA LEU A 13 -21.14 31.87 0.98
C LEU A 13 -20.62 32.93 1.95
N ARG A 14 -20.19 34.09 1.45
CA ARG A 14 -19.69 35.21 2.26
C ARG A 14 -20.72 35.74 3.27
N ASP A 15 -22.01 35.55 3.01
CA ASP A 15 -23.10 36.08 3.85
C ASP A 15 -23.38 35.17 5.04
N ILE A 16 -22.93 33.92 4.96
CA ILE A 16 -23.12 32.89 6.02
C ILE A 16 -21.81 32.39 6.62
N TRP A 17 -20.66 32.78 6.01
CA TRP A 17 -19.36 32.35 6.51
C TRP A 17 -18.99 33.12 7.76
N PRO A 18 -18.68 32.47 8.89
CA PRO A 18 -18.32 33.16 10.10
C PRO A 18 -17.02 33.94 9.93
N SER A 19 -16.92 35.09 10.55
CA SER A 19 -15.68 35.87 10.61
C SER A 19 -14.64 35.17 11.48
N SER A 20 -13.37 35.44 11.27
CA SER A 20 -12.29 34.93 12.12
C SER A 20 -12.45 35.30 13.60
N ALA A 21 -13.05 36.48 13.88
CA ALA A 21 -13.33 36.88 15.25
C ALA A 21 -14.40 35.99 15.90
N GLU A 22 -15.47 35.68 15.19
CA GLU A 22 -16.51 34.77 15.68
C GLU A 22 -15.97 33.36 15.90
N ILE A 23 -15.15 32.85 14.95
CA ILE A 23 -14.51 31.54 15.11
C ILE A 23 -13.62 31.52 16.35
N ASN A 24 -12.75 32.53 16.52
CA ASN A 24 -11.86 32.61 17.67
C ASN A 24 -12.60 32.73 18.99
N ASP A 25 -13.70 33.47 19.04
CA ASP A 25 -14.55 33.60 20.25
C ASP A 25 -15.20 32.27 20.62
N VAL A 26 -15.74 31.55 19.65
CA VAL A 26 -16.32 30.21 19.87
C VAL A 26 -15.24 29.22 20.31
N VAL A 27 -14.09 29.21 19.65
CA VAL A 27 -12.96 28.32 20.04
C VAL A 27 -12.51 28.61 21.46
N ALA A 28 -12.34 29.89 21.84
CA ALA A 28 -11.93 30.27 23.18
C ALA A 28 -12.94 29.87 24.28
N LYS A 29 -14.23 29.84 23.95
CA LYS A 29 -15.28 29.46 24.88
C LYS A 29 -15.55 27.98 24.97
N MET A 30 -15.39 27.26 23.88
CA MET A 30 -15.82 25.87 23.75
C MET A 30 -14.69 24.86 23.90
N VAL A 31 -13.46 25.24 23.52
CA VAL A 31 -12.29 24.36 23.61
C VAL A 31 -11.60 24.58 24.95
N ARG A 32 -11.75 23.67 25.87
CA ARG A 32 -11.24 23.78 27.25
C ARG A 32 -10.11 22.78 27.51
N PRO A 33 -9.16 23.09 28.38
CA PRO A 33 -8.09 22.16 28.76
C PRO A 33 -8.61 20.81 29.27
N GLU A 34 -9.76 20.82 29.97
CA GLU A 34 -10.38 19.63 30.53
C GLU A 34 -10.83 18.63 29.45
N ASP A 35 -11.25 19.13 28.28
CA ASP A 35 -11.69 18.28 27.17
C ASP A 35 -10.51 17.49 26.60
N TYR A 36 -9.33 18.14 26.52
CA TYR A 36 -8.09 17.46 26.14
C TYR A 36 -7.67 16.42 27.18
N LYS A 37 -7.69 16.80 28.47
CA LYS A 37 -7.31 15.89 29.54
C LYS A 37 -8.16 14.64 29.54
N HIS A 38 -9.47 14.78 29.45
CA HIS A 38 -10.40 13.64 29.41
C HIS A 38 -10.11 12.70 28.22
N THR A 39 -9.84 13.26 27.05
CA THR A 39 -9.53 12.48 25.85
C THR A 39 -8.20 11.76 26.00
N TYR A 40 -7.16 12.42 26.54
CA TYR A 40 -5.83 11.85 26.62
C TYR A 40 -5.66 10.90 27.82
N ASP A 41 -6.43 11.06 28.90
CA ASP A 41 -6.39 10.14 30.03
C ASP A 41 -6.78 8.71 29.66
N THR A 42 -7.60 8.53 28.63
CA THR A 42 -8.10 7.21 28.17
C THR A 42 -7.56 6.77 26.82
N ILE A 43 -6.62 7.53 26.24
CA ILE A 43 -6.15 7.27 24.85
C ILE A 43 -5.52 5.89 24.66
N PHE A 44 -4.90 5.35 25.71
CA PHE A 44 -4.25 4.03 25.67
C PHE A 44 -5.22 2.89 26.03
N ASP A 45 -6.40 3.19 26.55
CA ASP A 45 -7.35 2.15 26.93
C ASP A 45 -8.02 1.53 25.71
N GLY A 46 -8.26 2.35 24.66
CA GLY A 46 -8.98 1.92 23.46
C GLY A 46 -10.47 1.65 23.76
N ASP A 47 -11.17 1.21 22.73
CA ASP A 47 -12.57 0.76 22.88
C ASP A 47 -12.65 -0.72 23.32
N GLU A 48 -13.85 -1.20 23.59
CA GLU A 48 -14.05 -2.61 24.02
C GLU A 48 -13.57 -3.63 22.96
N ALA A 49 -13.64 -3.31 21.68
CA ALA A 49 -13.19 -4.21 20.62
C ALA A 49 -11.67 -4.30 20.65
N TRP A 50 -10.98 -3.17 20.85
CA TRP A 50 -9.53 -3.13 21.02
C TRP A 50 -9.07 -3.92 22.25
N GLN A 51 -9.74 -3.75 23.40
CA GLN A 51 -9.37 -4.45 24.64
C GLN A 51 -9.60 -5.96 24.57
N LYS A 52 -10.50 -6.42 23.71
CA LYS A 52 -10.79 -7.85 23.49
C LYS A 52 -9.86 -8.52 22.48
N LEU A 53 -8.98 -7.75 21.83
CA LEU A 53 -8.00 -8.34 20.89
C LEU A 53 -7.01 -9.20 21.65
N GLU A 54 -6.97 -10.47 21.32
CA GLU A 54 -5.93 -11.37 21.79
C GLU A 54 -4.62 -11.02 21.08
N ALA A 55 -3.64 -10.55 21.83
CA ALA A 55 -2.31 -10.26 21.31
C ALA A 55 -1.32 -11.32 21.81
N PRO A 56 -0.39 -11.79 20.96
CA PRO A 56 0.69 -12.66 21.41
C PRO A 56 1.52 -11.97 22.49
N THR A 57 1.78 -12.67 23.59
CA THR A 57 2.57 -12.17 24.73
C THR A 57 4.02 -12.64 24.71
N GLY A 58 4.41 -13.42 23.71
CA GLY A 58 5.77 -13.92 23.53
C GLY A 58 6.76 -12.84 23.09
N GLN A 59 8.06 -13.11 23.27
CA GLN A 59 9.13 -12.23 22.77
C GLN A 59 9.29 -12.30 21.25
N ILE A 60 8.83 -13.37 20.64
CA ILE A 60 8.91 -13.64 19.20
C ILE A 60 7.50 -13.78 18.67
N TYR A 61 7.23 -13.15 17.53
CA TYR A 61 5.94 -13.27 16.86
C TYR A 61 5.77 -14.69 16.29
N ASP A 62 4.63 -15.31 16.58
CA ASP A 62 4.28 -16.62 16.03
C ASP A 62 3.61 -16.44 14.65
N TRP A 63 4.39 -16.71 13.60
CA TRP A 63 3.95 -16.52 12.23
C TRP A 63 2.99 -17.63 11.79
N ASP A 64 1.76 -17.28 11.43
CA ASP A 64 0.84 -18.21 10.75
C ASP A 64 1.27 -18.40 9.29
N LYS A 65 1.90 -19.54 9.02
CA LYS A 65 2.38 -19.90 7.68
C LYS A 65 1.26 -20.04 6.63
N LYS A 66 0.00 -20.16 7.06
CA LYS A 66 -1.17 -20.22 6.17
C LYS A 66 -1.78 -18.86 5.89
N SER A 67 -1.39 -17.83 6.61
CA SER A 67 -1.89 -16.48 6.38
C SER A 67 -1.53 -16.02 4.98
N THR A 68 -2.51 -15.50 4.24
CA THR A 68 -2.30 -14.84 2.95
C THR A 68 -2.23 -13.31 3.05
N TYR A 69 -2.30 -12.77 4.29
CA TYR A 69 -2.19 -11.34 4.58
C TYR A 69 -0.87 -10.94 5.21
N ILE A 70 -0.35 -11.78 6.11
CA ILE A 70 0.90 -11.50 6.84
C ILE A 70 1.79 -12.73 6.71
N GLN A 71 2.99 -12.54 6.20
CA GLN A 71 4.00 -13.58 6.03
C GLN A 71 5.32 -13.13 6.66
N GLU A 72 6.05 -14.07 7.24
CA GLU A 72 7.42 -13.83 7.67
C GLU A 72 8.27 -13.39 6.47
N ALA A 73 8.81 -12.17 6.55
CA ALA A 73 9.62 -11.63 5.48
C ALA A 73 10.99 -12.36 5.39
N PRO A 74 11.50 -12.65 4.18
CA PRO A 74 12.71 -13.44 3.99
C PRO A 74 14.00 -12.67 4.27
N PHE A 75 13.94 -11.41 4.67
CA PHE A 75 15.10 -10.51 4.75
C PHE A 75 16.16 -10.97 5.75
N PHE A 76 15.77 -11.73 6.77
CA PHE A 76 16.66 -12.24 7.79
C PHE A 76 17.01 -13.72 7.62
N GLN A 77 16.50 -14.36 6.56
CA GLN A 77 16.88 -15.74 6.25
C GLN A 77 18.33 -15.77 5.80
N ASN A 78 19.11 -16.66 6.37
CA ASN A 78 20.54 -16.82 6.07
C ASN A 78 21.39 -15.56 6.29
N ILE A 79 20.93 -14.65 7.17
CA ILE A 79 21.77 -13.50 7.56
C ILE A 79 23.01 -13.97 8.30
N SER A 80 24.17 -13.46 7.91
CA SER A 80 25.44 -13.69 8.60
C SER A 80 25.80 -12.49 9.48
N GLU A 81 26.60 -12.71 10.50
CA GLU A 81 27.11 -11.65 11.38
C GLU A 81 27.92 -10.60 10.60
N HIS A 82 28.58 -11.04 9.54
CA HIS A 82 29.36 -10.17 8.67
C HIS A 82 28.73 -10.13 7.27
N ALA A 83 28.67 -8.94 6.68
CA ALA A 83 28.24 -8.78 5.29
C ALA A 83 29.20 -9.53 4.36
N PRO A 84 28.71 -10.25 3.35
CA PRO A 84 29.59 -10.87 2.37
C PRO A 84 30.32 -9.79 1.56
N GLU A 85 31.54 -10.12 1.12
CA GLU A 85 32.28 -9.24 0.22
C GLU A 85 31.50 -9.04 -1.12
N PRO A 86 31.49 -7.81 -1.64
CA PRO A 86 30.86 -7.54 -2.95
C PRO A 86 31.44 -8.42 -4.05
N GLN A 87 30.58 -8.99 -4.87
CA GLN A 87 30.96 -9.82 -6.01
C GLN A 87 30.61 -9.15 -7.33
N ASP A 88 31.45 -9.35 -8.35
CA ASP A 88 31.13 -8.89 -9.70
C ASP A 88 29.89 -9.59 -10.26
N ILE A 89 28.99 -8.82 -10.86
CA ILE A 89 27.85 -9.36 -11.61
C ILE A 89 28.30 -9.60 -13.06
N LYS A 90 28.37 -10.87 -13.47
CA LYS A 90 28.82 -11.26 -14.82
C LYS A 90 27.71 -11.99 -15.57
N GLY A 91 27.49 -11.62 -16.83
CA GLY A 91 26.55 -12.30 -17.73
C GLY A 91 25.07 -12.06 -17.44
N ALA A 92 24.73 -11.19 -16.49
CA ALA A 92 23.34 -10.83 -16.20
C ALA A 92 22.67 -10.18 -17.42
N LYS A 93 21.39 -10.50 -17.61
CA LYS A 93 20.57 -9.90 -18.67
C LYS A 93 19.72 -8.77 -18.10
N VAL A 94 19.40 -7.79 -18.95
CA VAL A 94 18.55 -6.66 -18.55
C VAL A 94 17.11 -7.15 -18.42
N LEU A 95 16.53 -7.03 -17.23
CA LEU A 95 15.15 -7.41 -16.96
C LEU A 95 14.15 -6.33 -17.43
N LEU A 96 14.49 -5.05 -17.20
CA LEU A 96 13.68 -3.92 -17.66
C LEU A 96 14.58 -2.69 -17.86
N GLN A 97 14.18 -1.85 -18.81
CA GLN A 97 14.83 -0.57 -19.09
C GLN A 97 13.78 0.53 -19.12
N LEU A 98 13.80 1.37 -18.10
CA LEU A 98 12.86 2.47 -17.92
C LEU A 98 13.48 3.79 -18.37
N GLY A 99 12.63 4.78 -18.65
CA GLY A 99 13.03 6.17 -18.88
C GLY A 99 12.94 7.01 -17.61
N ASP A 100 12.83 8.31 -17.79
CA ASP A 100 12.64 9.26 -16.72
C ASP A 100 11.23 9.19 -16.10
N MET A 101 11.02 9.93 -15.01
CA MET A 101 9.73 10.04 -14.32
C MET A 101 9.22 8.72 -13.70
N VAL A 102 10.12 7.84 -13.29
CA VAL A 102 9.79 6.64 -12.51
C VAL A 102 9.79 7.00 -11.02
N THR A 103 8.67 6.72 -10.36
CA THR A 103 8.47 6.99 -8.93
C THR A 103 8.28 5.70 -8.17
N THR A 104 8.20 5.78 -6.84
CA THR A 104 7.89 4.64 -5.97
C THR A 104 6.56 3.98 -6.31
N ASP A 105 5.57 4.72 -6.83
CA ASP A 105 4.29 4.16 -7.27
C ASP A 105 4.41 3.23 -8.49
N HIS A 106 5.47 3.35 -9.26
CA HIS A 106 5.76 2.42 -10.36
C HIS A 106 6.46 1.15 -9.86
N ILE A 107 7.24 1.26 -8.78
CA ILE A 107 8.01 0.14 -8.20
C ILE A 107 7.12 -0.69 -7.29
N SER A 108 6.52 -0.04 -6.28
CA SER A 108 5.66 -0.70 -5.30
C SER A 108 4.23 -0.84 -5.85
N PRO A 109 3.63 -2.03 -5.82
CA PRO A 109 2.30 -2.23 -6.37
C PRO A 109 1.23 -1.56 -5.53
N ALA A 110 0.21 -1.05 -6.20
CA ALA A 110 -0.99 -0.47 -5.60
C ALA A 110 -2.25 -0.91 -6.36
N GLY A 111 -3.41 -0.73 -5.73
CA GLY A 111 -4.70 -1.04 -6.34
C GLY A 111 -5.04 -2.52 -6.37
N LYS A 112 -6.02 -2.86 -7.21
CA LYS A 112 -6.54 -4.22 -7.38
C LYS A 112 -5.80 -4.96 -8.48
N PHE A 113 -5.81 -6.27 -8.40
CA PHE A 113 -5.24 -7.16 -9.42
C PHE A 113 -6.23 -8.28 -9.77
N GLN A 114 -5.99 -8.95 -10.88
CA GLN A 114 -6.88 -9.99 -11.42
C GLN A 114 -6.28 -11.39 -11.18
N PRO A 115 -7.11 -12.46 -11.26
CA PRO A 115 -6.66 -13.84 -11.06
C PRO A 115 -5.51 -14.28 -11.99
N GLU A 116 -5.49 -13.76 -13.21
CA GLU A 116 -4.46 -14.06 -14.21
C GLU A 116 -3.13 -13.35 -13.97
N HIS A 117 -3.11 -12.32 -13.12
CA HIS A 117 -1.87 -11.64 -12.72
C HIS A 117 -1.04 -12.52 -11.77
N PRO A 118 0.29 -12.36 -11.70
CA PRO A 118 1.13 -13.18 -10.83
C PRO A 118 0.67 -13.25 -9.37
N ALA A 119 0.27 -12.12 -8.79
CA ALA A 119 -0.26 -12.07 -7.42
C ALA A 119 -1.63 -12.78 -7.30
N GLY A 120 -2.47 -12.68 -8.33
CA GLY A 120 -3.77 -13.36 -8.36
C GLY A 120 -3.60 -14.88 -8.45
N ARG A 121 -2.72 -15.36 -9.30
CA ARG A 121 -2.39 -16.80 -9.40
C ARG A 121 -1.93 -17.35 -8.05
N TYR A 122 -1.00 -16.65 -7.40
CA TYR A 122 -0.53 -17.03 -6.06
C TYR A 122 -1.69 -17.14 -5.05
N LEU A 123 -2.61 -16.20 -5.04
CA LEU A 123 -3.75 -16.24 -4.11
C LEU A 123 -4.72 -17.39 -4.43
N VAL A 124 -5.01 -17.66 -5.70
CA VAL A 124 -5.83 -18.79 -6.12
C VAL A 124 -5.18 -20.12 -5.70
N GLU A 125 -3.87 -20.27 -5.90
CA GLU A 125 -3.09 -21.43 -5.49
C GLU A 125 -3.13 -21.64 -3.96
N ASN A 126 -3.29 -20.56 -3.19
CA ASN A 126 -3.47 -20.61 -1.74
C ASN A 126 -4.96 -20.63 -1.30
N GLY A 127 -5.87 -20.94 -2.20
CA GLY A 127 -7.29 -21.14 -1.89
C GLY A 127 -8.11 -19.88 -1.68
N VAL A 128 -7.59 -18.70 -2.05
CA VAL A 128 -8.31 -17.43 -1.92
C VAL A 128 -9.17 -17.19 -3.16
N GLU A 129 -10.47 -16.98 -2.98
CA GLU A 129 -11.37 -16.66 -4.08
C GLU A 129 -11.20 -15.20 -4.54
N LYS A 130 -11.51 -14.92 -5.83
CA LYS A 130 -11.37 -13.57 -6.41
C LYS A 130 -12.06 -12.47 -5.60
N LYS A 131 -13.23 -12.76 -5.02
CA LYS A 131 -14.00 -11.79 -4.20
C LYS A 131 -13.23 -11.33 -2.96
N ASP A 132 -12.32 -12.18 -2.46
CA ASP A 132 -11.54 -11.99 -1.23
C ASP A 132 -10.10 -11.52 -1.50
N PHE A 133 -9.74 -11.24 -2.76
CA PHE A 133 -8.39 -10.79 -3.13
C PHE A 133 -8.00 -9.49 -2.44
N ASN A 134 -8.97 -8.57 -2.32
CA ASN A 134 -8.71 -7.23 -1.84
C ASN A 134 -7.77 -6.44 -2.79
N SER A 135 -6.76 -5.78 -2.21
CA SER A 135 -5.78 -5.01 -2.98
C SER A 135 -4.36 -5.31 -2.50
N TYR A 136 -3.37 -4.90 -3.28
CA TYR A 136 -1.97 -4.93 -2.86
C TYR A 136 -1.77 -4.23 -1.50
N GLY A 137 -2.39 -3.06 -1.31
CA GLY A 137 -2.28 -2.30 -0.06
C GLY A 137 -2.79 -3.08 1.16
N SER A 138 -3.88 -3.82 1.03
CA SER A 138 -4.43 -4.66 2.11
C SER A 138 -3.54 -5.86 2.45
N ARG A 139 -2.68 -6.28 1.52
CA ARG A 139 -1.78 -7.44 1.67
C ARG A 139 -0.31 -7.08 1.77
N ARG A 140 -0.02 -5.83 2.16
CA ARG A 140 1.36 -5.32 2.26
C ARG A 140 2.25 -6.12 3.23
N GLY A 141 1.65 -6.80 4.20
CA GLY A 141 2.35 -7.71 5.10
C GLY A 141 2.72 -9.06 4.49
N ASN A 142 2.34 -9.32 3.24
CA ASN A 142 2.68 -10.53 2.52
C ASN A 142 3.62 -10.21 1.34
N HIS A 143 4.92 -10.48 1.54
CA HIS A 143 5.95 -10.22 0.53
C HIS A 143 5.73 -11.02 -0.76
N GLU A 144 5.12 -12.22 -0.68
CA GLU A 144 4.81 -13.05 -1.84
C GLU A 144 3.80 -12.38 -2.77
N VAL A 145 2.81 -11.68 -2.21
CA VAL A 145 1.88 -10.86 -3.00
C VAL A 145 2.57 -9.62 -3.54
N MET A 146 3.33 -8.92 -2.70
CA MET A 146 3.95 -7.64 -3.06
C MET A 146 5.00 -7.79 -4.14
N MET A 147 5.90 -8.78 -4.04
CA MET A 147 6.95 -9.00 -5.04
C MET A 147 6.38 -9.37 -6.41
N ARG A 148 5.24 -10.04 -6.46
CA ARG A 148 4.53 -10.39 -7.70
C ARG A 148 3.87 -9.20 -8.38
N GLY A 149 3.74 -8.08 -7.67
CA GLY A 149 3.24 -6.82 -8.18
C GLY A 149 4.32 -5.75 -8.39
N THR A 150 5.57 -6.04 -8.06
CA THR A 150 6.68 -5.10 -8.28
C THR A 150 6.80 -4.79 -9.78
N PHE A 151 6.82 -3.52 -10.12
CA PHE A 151 6.77 -3.02 -11.50
C PHE A 151 5.53 -3.42 -12.30
N ALA A 152 4.45 -3.83 -11.67
CA ALA A 152 3.19 -4.18 -12.34
C ALA A 152 2.26 -2.97 -12.59
N ASN A 153 2.72 -1.73 -12.36
CA ASN A 153 1.94 -0.53 -12.63
C ASN A 153 1.58 -0.44 -14.12
N VAL A 154 0.31 -0.19 -14.42
CA VAL A 154 -0.22 -0.13 -15.79
C VAL A 154 0.37 0.98 -16.65
N ARG A 155 1.04 1.97 -16.05
CA ARG A 155 1.66 3.11 -16.73
C ARG A 155 3.16 2.96 -16.95
N ILE A 156 3.75 1.85 -16.55
CA ILE A 156 5.18 1.60 -16.78
C ILE A 156 5.41 1.48 -18.29
N LYS A 157 6.46 2.18 -18.74
CA LYS A 157 6.95 2.12 -20.12
C LYS A 157 8.33 1.46 -20.12
N ASN A 158 8.32 0.14 -20.20
CA ASN A 158 9.54 -0.61 -20.34
C ASN A 158 9.97 -0.66 -21.82
N LYS A 159 11.16 -0.18 -22.14
CA LYS A 159 11.69 -0.15 -23.51
C LYS A 159 11.93 -1.55 -24.10
N LEU A 160 11.91 -2.59 -23.28
CA LEU A 160 12.04 -3.99 -23.69
C LEU A 160 10.69 -4.66 -23.95
N ALA A 161 9.56 -3.99 -23.72
CA ALA A 161 8.23 -4.52 -23.95
C ALA A 161 7.56 -3.84 -25.15
N SER A 162 6.64 -4.54 -25.81
CA SER A 162 5.87 -4.00 -26.93
C SER A 162 4.70 -3.12 -26.47
N LYS A 163 4.33 -3.20 -25.17
CA LYS A 163 3.16 -2.53 -24.58
C LYS A 163 3.47 -1.94 -23.21
N GLU A 164 2.66 -0.98 -22.79
CA GLU A 164 2.72 -0.40 -21.45
C GLU A 164 2.25 -1.40 -20.38
N GLY A 165 2.68 -1.19 -19.14
CA GLY A 165 2.36 -2.02 -17.99
C GLY A 165 3.55 -2.89 -17.53
N GLY A 166 3.27 -3.83 -16.65
CA GLY A 166 4.28 -4.70 -16.03
C GLY A 166 4.81 -5.82 -16.93
N TRP A 167 5.21 -5.49 -18.16
CA TRP A 167 5.65 -6.43 -19.17
C TRP A 167 7.13 -6.24 -19.51
N THR A 168 7.77 -7.32 -19.93
CA THR A 168 9.15 -7.32 -20.46
C THR A 168 9.35 -8.44 -21.47
N THR A 169 10.41 -8.35 -22.24
CA THR A 169 10.88 -9.44 -23.09
C THR A 169 11.95 -10.22 -22.34
N TYR A 170 11.72 -11.51 -22.12
CA TYR A 170 12.71 -12.42 -21.54
C TYR A 170 13.86 -12.64 -22.52
N GLN A 171 14.99 -12.04 -22.23
CA GLN A 171 16.12 -11.94 -23.18
C GLN A 171 16.61 -13.28 -23.76
N PRO A 172 16.70 -14.39 -22.99
CA PRO A 172 17.16 -15.66 -23.54
C PRO A 172 16.29 -16.24 -24.65
N SER A 173 14.93 -16.06 -24.58
CA SER A 173 14.02 -16.64 -25.57
C SER A 173 13.34 -15.61 -26.48
N GLY A 174 13.36 -14.32 -26.14
CA GLY A 174 12.61 -13.28 -26.84
C GLY A 174 11.10 -13.28 -26.55
N GLU A 175 10.63 -14.09 -25.59
CA GLU A 175 9.21 -14.18 -25.21
C GLU A 175 8.80 -12.99 -24.35
N GLU A 176 7.65 -12.35 -24.66
CA GLU A 176 7.09 -11.29 -23.84
C GLU A 176 6.23 -11.89 -22.73
N MET A 177 6.52 -11.51 -21.48
CA MET A 177 5.82 -11.97 -20.29
C MET A 177 5.78 -10.89 -19.20
N THR A 178 5.16 -11.16 -18.06
CA THR A 178 5.21 -10.24 -16.93
C THR A 178 6.63 -10.11 -16.41
N ILE A 179 6.96 -8.92 -15.84
CA ILE A 179 8.29 -8.69 -15.25
C ILE A 179 8.57 -9.72 -14.16
N PHE A 180 7.57 -10.05 -13.33
CA PHE A 180 7.71 -11.08 -12.31
C PHE A 180 8.03 -12.45 -12.92
N ASP A 181 7.25 -12.91 -13.90
CA ASP A 181 7.48 -14.23 -14.51
C ASP A 181 8.86 -14.32 -15.17
N ALA A 182 9.32 -13.23 -15.80
CA ALA A 182 10.66 -13.16 -16.37
C ALA A 182 11.77 -13.18 -15.32
N SER A 183 11.53 -12.60 -14.14
CA SER A 183 12.49 -12.59 -13.04
C SER A 183 12.66 -13.96 -12.37
N MET A 184 11.67 -14.84 -12.54
CA MET A 184 11.66 -16.18 -11.95
C MET A 184 12.25 -17.26 -12.89
N LYS A 185 12.51 -16.92 -14.17
CA LYS A 185 13.18 -17.78 -15.17
C LYS A 185 14.69 -17.56 -15.21
#